data_e988de9a76c4eca3f2288f035969648e
#
_entry.id   e988de9a76c4eca3f2288f035969648e
#
_cell.length_a   1.000
_cell.length_b   1.000
_cell.length_c   1.000
_cell.angle_alpha   90.00
_cell.angle_beta   90.00
_cell.angle_gamma   90.00
#
_symmetry.space_group_name_H-M   'P 1'
#
loop_
_entity.id
_entity.type
_entity.pdbx_description
1 polymer ?
#
loop_
_entity_poly.entity_id
_entity_poly.type
_entity_poly.pdbx_seq_one_letter_code
_entity_poly.pdbx_strand_id
1 'polypeptide(L)'
;MAIYGDALHEREMTVYSLRGRVEYVDVVATPWIEGVTLDRLLGDAKTDYHDLMIRFERFALDVLRGEWAHGDIKPENIVLTPEGDLRLIDYDSAWLPGFMQSDMEEAGTPSFSHPLREERRFDKSIDDFSIALMVTMLASLSYDRGTFAPHIDADCALFSPHAVVSGVDRLLNAALALFERKGDKKHRDIAATLYNCSGPIPTLQRLLEG
;
A
#
# COMPACT_ATOMS: atom_id res chain seq x y z
N MET A 1 -15.54 10.39 -1.07
CA MET A 1 -14.66 10.05 0.07
C MET A 1 -15.27 10.68 1.30
N ALA A 2 -15.80 9.90 2.22
CA ALA A 2 -16.10 10.42 3.55
C ALA A 2 -14.78 10.35 4.32
N ILE A 3 -14.06 11.45 4.36
CA ILE A 3 -13.00 11.64 5.34
C ILE A 3 -13.75 11.69 6.65
N TYR A 4 -13.65 10.64 7.45
CA TYR A 4 -14.42 10.42 8.66
C TYR A 4 -14.18 11.56 9.66
N GLY A 5 -15.01 12.60 9.63
CA GLY A 5 -15.05 13.62 10.67
C GLY A 5 -13.80 14.49 10.79
N ASP A 6 -12.97 14.56 9.75
CA ASP A 6 -11.81 15.45 9.73
C ASP A 6 -12.27 16.90 9.84
N ALA A 7 -11.62 17.67 10.69
CA ALA A 7 -11.85 19.09 10.85
C ALA A 7 -10.55 19.85 10.53
N LEU A 8 -10.62 20.77 9.56
CA LEU A 8 -9.55 21.72 9.32
C LEU A 8 -9.66 22.87 10.32
N HIS A 9 -8.59 23.10 11.06
CA HIS A 9 -8.43 24.20 12.01
C HIS A 9 -7.39 25.17 11.48
N GLU A 10 -7.85 26.20 10.77
CA GLU A 10 -6.97 27.18 10.14
C GLU A 10 -6.22 28.02 11.19
N ARG A 11 -4.89 28.00 11.15
CA ARG A 11 -3.99 28.81 11.96
C ARG A 11 -4.20 28.69 13.49
N GLU A 12 -4.71 27.55 13.95
CA GLU A 12 -5.00 27.32 15.38
C GLU A 12 -3.78 26.82 16.16
N MET A 13 -2.78 26.23 15.50
CA MET A 13 -1.58 25.76 16.19
C MET A 13 -0.44 26.76 16.06
N THR A 14 0.18 27.07 17.21
CA THR A 14 1.37 27.93 17.27
C THR A 14 2.63 27.10 17.33
N VAL A 15 3.53 27.27 16.34
CA VAL A 15 4.82 26.61 16.31
C VAL A 15 5.92 27.59 16.68
N TYR A 16 6.77 27.20 17.64
CA TYR A 16 7.93 27.98 18.07
C TYR A 16 9.19 27.37 17.47
N SER A 17 9.86 28.08 16.57
CA SER A 17 11.17 27.64 16.09
C SER A 17 12.24 27.85 17.18
N LEU A 18 13.35 27.09 17.09
CA LEU A 18 14.50 27.23 17.98
C LEU A 18 15.12 28.65 17.95
N ARG A 19 14.80 29.47 16.96
CA ARG A 19 15.21 30.88 16.81
C ARG A 19 14.20 31.88 17.35
N GLY A 20 13.15 31.40 18.06
CA GLY A 20 12.10 32.23 18.66
C GLY A 20 11.09 32.80 17.67
N ARG A 21 11.09 32.34 16.42
CA ARG A 21 10.09 32.71 15.43
C ARG A 21 8.78 31.98 15.74
N VAL A 22 7.68 32.72 15.76
CA VAL A 22 6.33 32.16 15.96
C VAL A 22 5.66 32.07 14.61
N GLU A 23 5.16 30.87 14.28
CA GLU A 23 4.36 30.63 13.07
C GLU A 23 3.02 30.02 13.46
N TYR A 24 1.96 30.42 12.77
CA TYR A 24 0.63 29.81 12.91
C TYR A 24 0.43 28.86 11.75
N VAL A 25 0.08 27.62 12.06
CA VAL A 25 -0.13 26.56 11.06
C VAL A 25 -1.55 26.03 11.12
N ASP A 26 -2.02 25.57 9.98
CA ASP A 26 -3.29 24.88 9.87
C ASP A 26 -3.12 23.47 10.45
N VAL A 27 -4.17 22.95 11.05
CA VAL A 27 -4.21 21.62 11.67
C VAL A 27 -5.39 20.85 11.13
N VAL A 28 -5.16 19.63 10.70
CA VAL A 28 -6.22 18.67 10.39
C VAL A 28 -6.38 17.72 11.57
N ALA A 29 -7.55 17.72 12.18
CA ALA A 29 -7.89 16.77 13.24
C ALA A 29 -8.63 15.58 12.63
N THR A 30 -8.05 14.40 12.74
CA THR A 30 -8.60 13.13 12.25
C THR A 30 -8.99 12.25 13.43
N PRO A 31 -10.16 11.59 13.44
CA PRO A 31 -10.51 10.63 14.46
C PRO A 31 -9.48 9.51 14.57
N TRP A 32 -9.12 9.16 15.81
CA TRP A 32 -8.23 8.04 16.06
C TRP A 32 -8.85 6.71 15.60
N ILE A 33 -8.12 5.91 14.83
CA ILE A 33 -8.54 4.58 14.41
C ILE A 33 -7.95 3.54 15.38
N GLU A 34 -8.81 2.89 16.15
CA GLU A 34 -8.41 1.77 17.01
C GLU A 34 -8.05 0.56 16.14
N GLY A 35 -6.95 -0.12 16.48
CA GLY A 35 -6.56 -1.33 15.77
C GLY A 35 -5.06 -1.62 15.83
N VAL A 36 -4.64 -2.54 14.98
CA VAL A 36 -3.24 -2.96 14.84
C VAL A 36 -2.80 -2.76 13.40
N THR A 37 -1.69 -2.10 13.18
CA THR A 37 -1.13 -1.89 11.84
C THR A 37 -0.60 -3.19 11.23
N LEU A 38 -0.63 -3.29 9.88
CA LEU A 38 -0.23 -4.53 9.21
C LEU A 38 1.25 -4.87 9.42
N ASP A 39 2.15 -3.89 9.59
CA ASP A 39 3.56 -4.13 9.90
C ASP A 39 3.72 -4.96 11.18
N ARG A 40 2.94 -4.64 12.23
CA ARG A 40 2.93 -5.41 13.47
C ARG A 40 2.37 -6.81 13.27
N LEU A 41 1.32 -6.96 12.45
CA LEU A 41 0.75 -8.27 12.12
C LEU A 41 1.72 -9.13 11.32
N LEU A 42 2.46 -8.55 10.37
CA LEU A 42 3.47 -9.27 9.59
C LEU A 42 4.60 -9.84 10.49
N GLY A 43 4.93 -9.16 11.58
CA GLY A 43 5.90 -9.62 12.58
C GLY A 43 5.34 -10.63 13.60
N ASP A 44 4.03 -10.77 13.74
CA ASP A 44 3.45 -11.66 14.73
C ASP A 44 3.39 -13.12 14.24
N ALA A 45 3.97 -14.02 15.03
CA ALA A 45 3.97 -15.45 14.76
C ALA A 45 2.56 -16.07 14.68
N LYS A 46 1.55 -15.44 15.25
CA LYS A 46 0.17 -15.94 15.32
C LYS A 46 -0.71 -15.43 14.18
N THR A 47 -0.20 -14.56 13.32
CA THR A 47 -1.00 -13.99 12.22
C THR A 47 -1.49 -15.08 11.27
N ASP A 48 -2.78 -15.10 11.04
CA ASP A 48 -3.42 -15.88 9.98
C ASP A 48 -3.29 -15.11 8.66
N TYR A 49 -2.23 -15.44 7.89
CA TYR A 49 -1.99 -14.79 6.61
C TYR A 49 -3.04 -15.09 5.55
N HIS A 50 -3.81 -16.18 5.69
CA HIS A 50 -4.87 -16.48 4.76
C HIS A 50 -6.06 -15.54 4.97
N ASP A 51 -6.48 -15.35 6.21
CA ASP A 51 -7.52 -14.37 6.56
C ASP A 51 -7.09 -12.95 6.20
N LEU A 52 -5.83 -12.59 6.52
CA LEU A 52 -5.29 -11.27 6.21
C LEU A 52 -5.24 -10.99 4.69
N MET A 53 -4.85 -11.97 3.88
CA MET A 53 -4.87 -11.89 2.41
C MET A 53 -6.29 -11.60 1.90
N ILE A 54 -7.29 -12.36 2.35
CA ILE A 54 -8.68 -12.18 1.92
C ILE A 54 -9.21 -10.79 2.29
N ARG A 55 -8.91 -10.31 3.50
CA ARG A 55 -9.28 -8.96 3.95
C ARG A 55 -8.61 -7.89 3.10
N PHE A 56 -7.31 -8.06 2.82
CA PHE A 56 -6.57 -7.13 2.01
C PHE A 56 -7.07 -7.06 0.56
N GLU A 57 -7.41 -8.19 -0.06
CA GLU A 57 -7.99 -8.19 -1.41
C GLU A 57 -9.32 -7.42 -1.48
N ARG A 58 -10.19 -7.60 -0.47
CA ARG A 58 -11.45 -6.85 -0.39
C ARG A 58 -11.19 -5.36 -0.22
N PHE A 59 -10.30 -5.00 0.69
CA PHE A 59 -9.87 -3.63 0.92
C PHE A 59 -9.27 -3.01 -0.36
N ALA A 60 -8.38 -3.72 -1.04
CA ALA A 60 -7.75 -3.29 -2.29
C ALA A 60 -8.79 -3.00 -3.39
N LEU A 61 -9.81 -3.85 -3.51
CA LEU A 61 -10.92 -3.60 -4.45
C LEU A 61 -11.68 -2.32 -4.12
N ASP A 62 -11.92 -2.04 -2.84
CA ASP A 62 -12.61 -0.82 -2.44
C ASP A 62 -11.77 0.43 -2.73
N VAL A 63 -10.44 0.37 -2.54
CA VAL A 63 -9.51 1.44 -2.93
C VAL A 63 -9.51 1.65 -4.45
N LEU A 64 -9.36 0.58 -5.24
CA LEU A 64 -9.30 0.68 -6.71
C LEU A 64 -10.60 1.18 -7.35
N ARG A 65 -11.75 0.96 -6.71
CA ARG A 65 -13.06 1.48 -7.14
C ARG A 65 -13.25 2.96 -6.83
N GLY A 66 -12.45 3.50 -5.89
CA GLY A 66 -12.49 4.92 -5.53
C GLY A 66 -12.04 5.82 -6.69
N GLU A 67 -12.52 7.07 -6.69
CA GLU A 67 -12.08 8.13 -7.61
C GLU A 67 -10.90 8.93 -7.03
N TRP A 68 -10.05 8.29 -6.24
CA TRP A 68 -8.90 8.84 -5.56
C TRP A 68 -7.82 7.77 -5.40
N ALA A 69 -6.63 8.16 -5.00
CA ALA A 69 -5.57 7.25 -4.63
C ALA A 69 -4.89 7.69 -3.34
N HIS A 70 -4.39 6.75 -2.57
CA HIS A 70 -3.71 7.01 -1.31
C HIS A 70 -2.28 7.53 -1.49
N GLY A 71 -1.58 6.96 -2.46
CA GLY A 71 -0.22 7.36 -2.83
C GLY A 71 0.89 6.74 -1.99
N ASP A 72 0.59 6.16 -0.82
CA ASP A 72 1.58 5.48 0.04
C ASP A 72 0.98 4.22 0.70
N ILE A 73 0.49 3.29 -0.14
CA ILE A 73 -0.02 1.99 0.33
C ILE A 73 1.15 1.13 0.80
N LYS A 74 1.23 0.94 2.12
CA LYS A 74 2.25 0.13 2.81
C LYS A 74 1.70 -0.44 4.12
N PRO A 75 2.35 -1.44 4.75
CA PRO A 75 1.85 -2.08 5.97
C PRO A 75 1.61 -1.11 7.14
N GLU A 76 2.46 -0.11 7.34
CA GLU A 76 2.34 0.87 8.44
C GLU A 76 1.10 1.76 8.30
N ASN A 77 0.66 2.02 7.05
CA ASN A 77 -0.47 2.90 6.75
C ASN A 77 -1.82 2.17 6.70
N ILE A 78 -1.86 0.90 7.05
CA ILE A 78 -3.08 0.08 7.04
C ILE A 78 -3.32 -0.51 8.43
N VAL A 79 -4.46 -0.17 9.02
CA VAL A 79 -4.88 -0.60 10.36
C VAL A 79 -5.97 -1.66 10.24
N LEU A 80 -5.77 -2.82 10.89
CA LEU A 80 -6.83 -3.80 11.13
C LEU A 80 -7.59 -3.40 12.38
N THR A 81 -8.87 -3.05 12.22
CA THR A 81 -9.74 -2.66 13.33
C THR A 81 -10.25 -3.86 14.11
N PRO A 82 -10.76 -3.67 15.34
CA PRO A 82 -11.38 -4.75 16.13
C PRO A 82 -12.57 -5.43 15.42
N GLU A 83 -13.25 -4.71 14.53
CA GLU A 83 -14.36 -5.23 13.72
C GLU A 83 -13.87 -6.11 12.56
N GLY A 84 -12.56 -6.08 12.29
CA GLY A 84 -11.93 -6.86 11.23
C GLY A 84 -11.87 -6.15 9.88
N ASP A 85 -12.15 -4.86 9.84
CA ASP A 85 -11.99 -4.03 8.65
C ASP A 85 -10.56 -3.51 8.53
N LEU A 86 -10.06 -3.34 7.30
CA LEU A 86 -8.84 -2.61 7.03
C LEU A 86 -9.15 -1.14 6.74
N ARG A 87 -8.39 -0.24 7.36
CA ARG A 87 -8.53 1.21 7.22
C ARG A 87 -7.19 1.85 6.89
N LEU A 88 -7.21 2.85 6.03
CA LEU A 88 -6.03 3.68 5.72
C LEU A 88 -5.87 4.80 6.74
N ILE A 89 -4.62 5.13 7.00
CA ILE A 89 -4.17 6.31 7.73
C ILE A 89 -3.08 7.00 6.93
N ASP A 90 -2.77 8.26 7.24
CA ASP A 90 -1.67 9.01 6.62
C ASP A 90 -1.90 9.29 5.12
N TYR A 91 -2.71 10.30 4.84
CA TYR A 91 -3.13 10.66 3.48
C TYR A 91 -2.25 11.74 2.82
N ASP A 92 -1.05 12.02 3.34
CA ASP A 92 -0.21 13.14 2.86
C ASP A 92 0.27 12.96 1.41
N SER A 93 0.34 11.72 0.92
CA SER A 93 0.67 11.39 -0.47
C SER A 93 -0.54 11.24 -1.40
N ALA A 94 -1.76 11.55 -0.91
CA ALA A 94 -2.99 11.21 -1.63
C ALA A 94 -3.20 12.05 -2.89
N TRP A 95 -3.72 11.39 -3.92
CA TRP A 95 -4.21 12.05 -5.13
C TRP A 95 -5.74 12.16 -5.12
N LEU A 96 -6.23 13.34 -5.47
CA LEU A 96 -7.67 13.63 -5.65
C LEU A 96 -7.93 14.15 -7.07
N PRO A 97 -9.16 13.99 -7.60
CA PRO A 97 -9.54 14.57 -8.88
C PRO A 97 -9.29 16.07 -8.93
N GLY A 98 -8.51 16.48 -9.93
CA GLY A 98 -8.10 17.89 -10.09
C GLY A 98 -6.66 18.17 -9.62
N PHE A 99 -6.02 17.29 -8.87
CA PHE A 99 -4.61 17.42 -8.53
C PHE A 99 -3.71 17.18 -9.75
N MET A 100 -2.65 17.97 -9.86
CA MET A 100 -1.63 17.87 -10.90
C MET A 100 -0.31 17.32 -10.33
N GLN A 101 0.63 17.01 -11.19
CA GLN A 101 1.97 16.54 -10.79
C GLN A 101 2.68 17.50 -9.83
N SER A 102 2.42 18.81 -9.95
CA SER A 102 2.97 19.83 -9.05
C SER A 102 2.41 19.80 -7.63
N ASP A 103 1.29 19.10 -7.43
CA ASP A 103 0.62 19.03 -6.12
C ASP A 103 1.06 17.78 -5.33
N MET A 104 1.93 16.96 -5.91
CA MET A 104 2.52 15.82 -5.24
C MET A 104 3.58 16.33 -4.25
N GLU A 105 3.29 16.22 -2.96
CA GLU A 105 4.21 16.62 -1.88
C GLU A 105 5.22 15.51 -1.58
N GLU A 106 4.78 14.25 -1.61
CA GLU A 106 5.59 13.07 -1.33
C GLU A 106 5.40 11.98 -2.38
N ALA A 107 6.49 11.27 -2.69
CA ALA A 107 6.48 10.20 -3.69
C ALA A 107 6.07 8.82 -3.13
N GLY A 108 5.67 8.76 -1.85
CA GLY A 108 5.41 7.52 -1.13
C GLY A 108 6.69 6.79 -0.72
N THR A 109 6.54 5.61 -0.13
CA THR A 109 7.65 4.82 0.41
C THR A 109 8.32 3.97 -0.67
N PRO A 110 9.64 4.11 -0.91
CA PRO A 110 10.33 3.43 -2.00
C PRO A 110 10.22 1.90 -1.99
N SER A 111 10.11 1.28 -0.81
CA SER A 111 9.97 -0.18 -0.65
C SER A 111 8.64 -0.73 -1.16
N PHE A 112 7.63 0.14 -1.37
CA PHE A 112 6.30 -0.22 -1.85
C PHE A 112 5.89 0.53 -3.12
N SER A 113 6.57 1.60 -3.47
CA SER A 113 6.25 2.42 -4.63
C SER A 113 6.94 1.92 -5.90
N HIS A 114 6.33 2.22 -7.06
CA HIS A 114 6.98 1.95 -8.33
C HIS A 114 8.33 2.72 -8.43
N PRO A 115 9.43 2.09 -8.93
CA PRO A 115 10.75 2.74 -8.96
C PRO A 115 10.83 4.08 -9.68
N LEU A 116 9.92 4.32 -10.64
CA LEU A 116 9.84 5.58 -11.40
C LEU A 116 8.67 6.45 -10.89
N ARG A 117 8.30 6.36 -9.63
CA ARG A 117 7.15 7.07 -9.05
C ARG A 117 7.22 8.58 -9.27
N GLU A 118 8.36 9.20 -9.02
CA GLU A 118 8.56 10.66 -9.16
C GLU A 118 8.49 11.13 -10.62
N GLU A 119 8.89 10.27 -11.56
CA GLU A 119 8.89 10.57 -13.00
C GLU A 119 7.54 10.29 -13.66
N ARG A 120 6.60 9.72 -12.90
CA ARG A 120 5.33 9.25 -13.44
C ARG A 120 4.20 10.22 -13.16
N ARG A 121 3.16 10.04 -13.97
CA ARG A 121 1.93 10.79 -13.81
C ARG A 121 1.32 10.57 -12.42
N PHE A 122 0.97 11.66 -11.75
CA PHE A 122 0.24 11.67 -10.49
C PHE A 122 -1.25 11.60 -10.79
N ASP A 123 -1.82 10.42 -10.67
CA ASP A 123 -3.23 10.17 -10.92
C ASP A 123 -3.73 8.98 -10.09
N LYS A 124 -4.98 8.60 -10.28
CA LYS A 124 -5.63 7.54 -9.52
C LYS A 124 -4.93 6.16 -9.60
N SER A 125 -4.10 5.92 -10.61
CA SER A 125 -3.40 4.63 -10.80
C SER A 125 -2.12 4.48 -9.99
N ILE A 126 -1.78 5.48 -9.18
CA ILE A 126 -0.52 5.47 -8.42
C ILE A 126 -0.43 4.36 -7.37
N ASP A 127 -1.58 3.83 -6.93
CA ASP A 127 -1.66 2.72 -5.96
C ASP A 127 -1.61 1.34 -6.62
N ASP A 128 -1.77 1.22 -7.94
CA ASP A 128 -1.86 -0.08 -8.62
C ASP A 128 -0.66 -0.97 -8.31
N PHE A 129 0.55 -0.41 -8.41
CA PHE A 129 1.79 -1.16 -8.17
C PHE A 129 1.91 -1.62 -6.72
N SER A 130 1.66 -0.73 -5.76
CA SER A 130 1.73 -1.02 -4.32
C SER A 130 0.70 -2.09 -3.93
N ILE A 131 -0.52 -1.99 -4.45
CA ILE A 131 -1.58 -2.98 -4.22
C ILE A 131 -1.19 -4.34 -4.80
N ALA A 132 -0.72 -4.40 -6.06
CA ALA A 132 -0.31 -5.67 -6.68
C ALA A 132 0.86 -6.31 -5.91
N LEU A 133 1.81 -5.50 -5.44
CA LEU A 133 2.94 -5.96 -4.63
C LEU A 133 2.48 -6.55 -3.30
N MET A 134 1.60 -5.84 -2.58
CA MET A 134 1.05 -6.27 -1.29
C MET A 134 0.18 -7.53 -1.43
N VAL A 135 -0.69 -7.63 -2.44
CA VAL A 135 -1.48 -8.84 -2.73
C VAL A 135 -0.55 -10.03 -2.97
N THR A 136 0.48 -9.85 -3.79
CA THR A 136 1.46 -10.91 -4.08
C THR A 136 2.21 -11.35 -2.83
N MET A 137 2.62 -10.42 -1.98
CA MET A 137 3.29 -10.70 -0.71
C MET A 137 2.39 -11.50 0.23
N LEU A 138 1.18 -11.03 0.49
CA LEU A 138 0.26 -11.69 1.42
C LEU A 138 -0.16 -13.09 0.92
N ALA A 139 -0.39 -13.25 -0.39
CA ALA A 139 -0.66 -14.56 -0.97
C ALA A 139 0.52 -15.51 -0.83
N SER A 140 1.75 -15.04 -1.03
CA SER A 140 2.96 -15.85 -0.84
C SER A 140 3.10 -16.34 0.60
N LEU A 141 2.88 -15.44 1.58
CA LEU A 141 2.91 -15.74 3.00
C LEU A 141 1.78 -16.69 3.42
N SER A 142 0.59 -16.53 2.83
CA SER A 142 -0.56 -17.41 3.07
C SER A 142 -0.29 -18.86 2.65
N TYR A 143 0.38 -19.06 1.52
CA TYR A 143 0.68 -20.41 1.00
C TYR A 143 1.94 -21.04 1.59
N ASP A 144 2.98 -20.24 1.85
CA ASP A 144 4.26 -20.77 2.34
C ASP A 144 5.01 -19.73 3.21
N ARG A 145 4.47 -19.51 4.41
CA ARG A 145 5.10 -18.64 5.40
C ARG A 145 6.55 -19.03 5.69
N GLY A 146 6.83 -20.35 5.75
CA GLY A 146 8.18 -20.84 6.09
C GLY A 146 9.25 -20.37 5.11
N THR A 147 8.90 -20.31 3.83
CA THR A 147 9.80 -19.84 2.77
C THR A 147 9.89 -18.31 2.74
N PHE A 148 8.78 -17.58 2.88
CA PHE A 148 8.75 -16.14 2.59
C PHE A 148 8.98 -15.26 3.83
N ALA A 149 8.41 -15.58 4.99
CA ALA A 149 8.51 -14.71 6.16
C ALA A 149 9.96 -14.40 6.62
N PRO A 150 10.96 -15.31 6.51
CA PRO A 150 12.34 -14.99 6.87
C PRO A 150 13.00 -13.90 5.99
N HIS A 151 12.38 -13.53 4.89
CA HIS A 151 12.90 -12.53 3.94
C HIS A 151 12.20 -11.17 4.03
N ILE A 152 11.22 -11.02 4.90
CA ILE A 152 10.62 -9.71 5.18
C ILE A 152 11.70 -8.84 5.82
N ASP A 153 11.93 -7.67 5.23
CA ASP A 153 12.95 -6.73 5.71
C ASP A 153 12.45 -5.80 6.83
N ALA A 154 13.28 -4.82 7.20
CA ALA A 154 12.94 -3.88 8.27
C ALA A 154 11.77 -2.94 7.91
N ASP A 155 11.53 -2.70 6.62
CA ASP A 155 10.41 -1.91 6.11
C ASP A 155 9.17 -2.77 5.87
N CYS A 156 9.16 -4.01 6.36
CA CYS A 156 8.10 -5.00 6.12
C CYS A 156 7.89 -5.37 4.64
N ALA A 157 8.85 -5.09 3.77
CA ALA A 157 8.82 -5.46 2.36
C ALA A 157 9.40 -6.87 2.15
N LEU A 158 8.76 -7.63 1.26
CA LEU A 158 9.21 -8.95 0.83
C LEU A 158 9.97 -8.89 -0.50
N PHE A 159 9.63 -7.94 -1.35
CA PHE A 159 10.16 -7.80 -2.70
C PHE A 159 10.87 -6.47 -2.87
N SER A 160 11.92 -6.43 -3.69
CA SER A 160 12.56 -5.19 -4.09
C SER A 160 11.87 -4.62 -5.35
N PRO A 161 11.22 -3.44 -5.30
CA PRO A 161 10.53 -2.87 -6.45
C PRO A 161 11.38 -2.78 -7.72
N HIS A 162 12.64 -2.38 -7.61
CA HIS A 162 13.58 -2.33 -8.74
C HIS A 162 13.85 -3.71 -9.34
N ALA A 163 14.08 -4.73 -8.51
CA ALA A 163 14.33 -6.09 -8.96
C ALA A 163 13.07 -6.73 -9.56
N VAL A 164 11.90 -6.42 -8.97
CA VAL A 164 10.59 -6.84 -9.45
C VAL A 164 10.34 -6.33 -10.86
N VAL A 165 10.40 -5.03 -11.07
CA VAL A 165 10.16 -4.42 -12.39
C VAL A 165 11.17 -4.90 -13.42
N SER A 166 12.43 -5.12 -13.02
CA SER A 166 13.48 -5.64 -13.90
C SER A 166 13.38 -7.16 -14.17
N GLY A 167 12.46 -7.87 -13.52
CA GLY A 167 12.25 -9.31 -13.69
C GLY A 167 13.31 -10.20 -13.04
N VAL A 168 14.14 -9.64 -12.16
CA VAL A 168 15.26 -10.38 -11.52
C VAL A 168 15.02 -10.70 -10.04
N ASP A 169 13.87 -10.32 -9.47
CA ASP A 169 13.54 -10.61 -8.08
C ASP A 169 13.33 -12.12 -7.85
N ARG A 170 14.17 -12.71 -6.98
CA ARG A 170 14.14 -14.16 -6.75
C ARG A 170 12.90 -14.60 -5.97
N LEU A 171 12.42 -13.77 -5.06
CA LEU A 171 11.25 -14.10 -4.24
C LEU A 171 9.98 -13.98 -5.06
N LEU A 172 9.87 -13.00 -5.96
CA LEU A 172 8.76 -12.91 -6.90
C LEU A 172 8.75 -14.12 -7.87
N ASN A 173 9.91 -14.54 -8.37
CA ASN A 173 10.02 -15.75 -9.19
C ASN A 173 9.58 -17.00 -8.40
N ALA A 174 9.94 -17.10 -7.12
CA ALA A 174 9.51 -18.20 -6.25
C ALA A 174 7.99 -18.16 -5.98
N ALA A 175 7.41 -16.97 -5.80
CA ALA A 175 5.99 -16.76 -5.62
C ALA A 175 5.19 -17.21 -6.87
N LEU A 176 5.62 -16.79 -8.06
CA LEU A 176 5.01 -17.21 -9.33
C LEU A 176 5.03 -18.73 -9.50
N ALA A 177 6.17 -19.37 -9.24
CA ALA A 177 6.28 -20.83 -9.27
C ALA A 177 5.40 -21.52 -8.21
N LEU A 178 5.22 -20.90 -7.04
CA LEU A 178 4.33 -21.40 -6.00
C LEU A 178 2.88 -21.33 -6.46
N PHE A 179 2.41 -20.20 -6.95
CA PHE A 179 1.04 -20.02 -7.44
C PHE A 179 0.71 -20.97 -8.59
N GLU A 180 1.65 -21.18 -9.52
CA GLU A 180 1.50 -22.15 -10.61
C GLU A 180 1.33 -23.58 -10.06
N ARG A 181 2.17 -24.00 -9.11
CA ARG A 181 2.04 -25.33 -8.46
C ARG A 181 0.72 -25.52 -7.68
N LYS A 182 0.19 -24.42 -7.12
CA LYS A 182 -1.08 -24.42 -6.39
C LYS A 182 -2.29 -24.31 -7.30
N GLY A 183 -2.10 -24.04 -8.59
CA GLY A 183 -3.19 -23.78 -9.55
C GLY A 183 -3.88 -22.44 -9.29
N ASP A 184 -3.25 -21.53 -8.55
CA ASP A 184 -3.79 -20.22 -8.23
C ASP A 184 -3.50 -19.24 -9.36
N LYS A 185 -4.38 -19.27 -10.33
CA LYS A 185 -4.28 -18.41 -11.51
C LYS A 185 -4.40 -16.93 -11.18
N LYS A 186 -5.28 -16.57 -10.24
CA LYS A 186 -5.53 -15.19 -9.83
C LYS A 186 -4.24 -14.53 -9.34
N HIS A 187 -3.63 -15.07 -8.29
CA HIS A 187 -2.42 -14.47 -7.71
C HIS A 187 -1.21 -14.57 -8.64
N ARG A 188 -1.11 -15.65 -9.44
CA ARG A 188 -0.09 -15.74 -10.48
C ARG A 188 -0.21 -14.60 -11.50
N ASP A 189 -1.42 -14.33 -11.99
CA ASP A 189 -1.66 -13.32 -13.01
C ASP A 189 -1.44 -11.91 -12.43
N ILE A 190 -1.83 -11.65 -11.17
CA ILE A 190 -1.52 -10.40 -10.47
C ILE A 190 0.01 -10.23 -10.32
N ALA A 191 0.72 -11.23 -9.80
CA ALA A 191 2.18 -11.18 -9.65
C ALA A 191 2.90 -10.95 -10.98
N ALA A 192 2.40 -11.54 -12.06
CA ALA A 192 2.96 -11.37 -13.41
C ALA A 192 2.82 -9.92 -13.93
N THR A 193 1.82 -9.15 -13.49
CA THR A 193 1.67 -7.74 -13.89
C THR A 193 2.81 -6.86 -13.38
N LEU A 194 3.51 -7.28 -12.36
CA LEU A 194 4.63 -6.54 -11.78
C LEU A 194 5.89 -6.55 -12.66
N TYR A 195 6.04 -7.57 -13.52
CA TYR A 195 7.17 -7.63 -14.46
C TYR A 195 7.04 -6.58 -15.56
N ASN A 196 8.13 -5.86 -15.81
CA ASN A 196 8.17 -4.79 -16.80
C ASN A 196 7.01 -3.79 -16.63
N CYS A 197 6.47 -3.71 -15.41
CA CYS A 197 5.40 -2.79 -15.08
C CYS A 197 5.85 -1.37 -15.42
N SER A 198 5.06 -0.70 -16.23
CA SER A 198 5.34 0.69 -16.58
C SER A 198 4.60 1.71 -15.70
N GLY A 199 3.91 1.29 -14.67
CA GLY A 199 3.14 2.10 -13.70
C GLY A 199 1.71 1.60 -13.57
N PRO A 200 0.74 2.15 -14.30
CA PRO A 200 -0.65 1.71 -14.21
C PRO A 200 -0.82 0.23 -14.56
N ILE A 201 -1.68 -0.46 -13.80
CA ILE A 201 -2.07 -1.85 -14.04
C ILE A 201 -3.58 -1.91 -14.31
N PRO A 202 -4.05 -1.53 -15.51
CA PRO A 202 -5.49 -1.38 -15.80
C PRO A 202 -6.31 -2.65 -15.61
N THR A 203 -5.65 -3.80 -15.53
CA THR A 203 -6.29 -5.10 -15.33
C THR A 203 -6.41 -5.51 -13.87
N LEU A 204 -5.78 -4.79 -12.94
CA LEU A 204 -5.64 -5.20 -11.54
C LEU A 204 -7.00 -5.38 -10.85
N GLN A 205 -7.91 -4.41 -10.99
CA GLN A 205 -9.25 -4.53 -10.40
C GLN A 205 -9.96 -5.79 -10.90
N ARG A 206 -9.95 -6.03 -12.21
CA ARG A 206 -10.59 -7.23 -12.81
C ARG A 206 -9.95 -8.53 -12.33
N LEU A 207 -8.63 -8.56 -12.16
CA LEU A 207 -7.92 -9.74 -11.66
C LEU A 207 -8.28 -10.02 -10.19
N LEU A 208 -8.49 -8.98 -9.39
CA LEU A 208 -8.93 -9.12 -8.00
C LEU A 208 -10.38 -9.57 -7.87
N GLU A 209 -11.25 -9.19 -8.80
CA GLU A 209 -12.66 -9.59 -8.83
C GLU A 209 -12.87 -11.08 -9.19
N GLY A 210 -11.86 -11.74 -9.80
CA GLY A 210 -11.88 -13.17 -10.18
C GLY A 210 -12.42 -13.37 -11.57
#